data_50402021c278799ec95a73455d4c7181
#
_entry.id   50402021c278799ec95a73455d4c7181
#
_cell.length_a   1.000
_cell.length_b   1.000
_cell.length_c   1.000
_cell.angle_alpha   90.00
_cell.angle_beta   90.00
_cell.angle_gamma   90.00
#
_symmetry.space_group_name_H-M   'P 1'
#
loop_
_entity.id
_entity.type
_entity.pdbx_description
1 polymer ?
#
loop_
_entity_poly.entity_id
_entity_poly.type
_entity_poly.pdbx_seq_one_letter_code
_entity_poly.pdbx_strand_id
1 'polypeptide(L)'
;MFCSVQSMGLSGIESYPVTVEVDCRRGLPRFDIVGLPDTAVKESRERVHSAIGNLGYTFPAGVLVVNLAPADTKKSGPLYDLPILLGILAAGCGVDLPLAGSAFVGEISLDGRLRPVNGVLSMVSEAARQGYSRIYIPYDNAAEGSVVQGIEVYPVRTARELVEALSGGNPLPTA
;
A
#
# COMPACT_ATOMS: atom_id res chain seq x y z
N MET A 1 -15.99 9.27 -0.82
CA MET A 1 -14.73 9.99 -1.08
C MET A 1 -13.75 9.04 -1.75
N PHE A 2 -12.88 9.54 -2.60
CA PHE A 2 -12.03 8.75 -3.47
C PHE A 2 -10.55 9.06 -3.24
N CYS A 3 -9.69 8.03 -3.32
CA CYS A 3 -8.23 8.18 -3.25
C CYS A 3 -7.57 7.15 -4.15
N SER A 4 -6.47 7.52 -4.79
CA SER A 4 -5.59 6.61 -5.55
C SER A 4 -4.24 6.52 -4.86
N VAL A 5 -3.72 5.31 -4.74
CA VAL A 5 -2.39 5.04 -4.19
C VAL A 5 -1.62 4.18 -5.19
N GLN A 6 -0.40 4.56 -5.50
CA GLN A 6 0.41 3.81 -6.47
C GLN A 6 1.14 2.66 -5.81
N SER A 7 1.20 1.53 -6.51
CA SER A 7 1.87 0.32 -6.05
C SER A 7 2.50 -0.40 -7.25
N MET A 8 3.14 -1.53 -6.96
CA MET A 8 3.74 -2.41 -7.96
C MET A 8 3.25 -3.83 -7.75
N GLY A 9 2.96 -4.52 -8.85
CA GLY A 9 2.64 -5.93 -8.81
C GLY A 9 3.76 -6.77 -9.39
N LEU A 10 3.62 -8.09 -9.32
CA LEU A 10 4.56 -9.05 -9.89
C LEU A 10 3.82 -10.03 -10.78
N SER A 11 4.42 -10.31 -11.94
CA SER A 11 4.03 -11.41 -12.81
C SER A 11 5.29 -12.21 -13.08
N GLY A 12 5.45 -13.32 -12.37
CA GLY A 12 6.72 -14.04 -12.34
C GLY A 12 7.81 -13.19 -11.70
N ILE A 13 8.87 -12.91 -12.44
CA ILE A 13 9.98 -12.05 -11.98
C ILE A 13 9.84 -10.61 -12.44
N GLU A 14 8.85 -10.31 -13.27
CA GLU A 14 8.62 -8.96 -13.79
C GLU A 14 7.66 -8.20 -12.92
N SER A 15 7.93 -6.91 -12.74
CA SER A 15 7.04 -6.01 -12.03
C SER A 15 6.29 -5.11 -13.00
N TYR A 16 5.09 -4.69 -12.60
CA TYR A 16 4.27 -3.77 -13.37
C TYR A 16 3.55 -2.80 -12.41
N PRO A 17 3.21 -1.59 -12.88
CA PRO A 17 2.52 -0.64 -12.01
C PRO A 17 1.08 -1.07 -11.72
N VAL A 18 0.65 -0.87 -10.49
CA VAL A 18 -0.73 -1.11 -10.03
C VAL A 18 -1.21 0.15 -9.35
N THR A 19 -2.38 0.63 -9.77
CA THR A 19 -3.05 1.72 -9.07
C THR A 19 -4.11 1.14 -8.15
N VAL A 20 -4.00 1.46 -6.87
CA VAL A 20 -4.99 1.06 -5.86
C VAL A 20 -5.97 2.20 -5.70
N GLU A 21 -7.21 2.01 -6.16
CA GLU A 21 -8.26 3.00 -6.08
C GLU A 21 -9.19 2.66 -4.94
N VAL A 22 -9.45 3.62 -4.06
CA VAL A 22 -10.31 3.42 -2.90
C VAL A 22 -11.47 4.41 -2.95
N ASP A 23 -12.70 3.89 -2.92
CA ASP A 23 -13.90 4.69 -2.87
C ASP A 23 -14.70 4.35 -1.62
N CYS A 24 -15.10 5.39 -0.88
CA CYS A 24 -15.82 5.26 0.36
C CYS A 24 -17.11 6.08 0.29
N ARG A 25 -18.26 5.44 0.49
CA ARG A 25 -19.59 6.06 0.38
C ARG A 25 -20.50 5.63 1.52
N ARG A 26 -21.58 6.40 1.69
CA ARG A 26 -22.66 6.01 2.62
C ARG A 26 -23.39 4.79 2.09
N GLY A 27 -23.89 3.96 2.99
CA GLY A 27 -24.66 2.77 2.68
C GLY A 27 -24.49 1.70 3.73
N LEU A 28 -25.09 0.53 3.47
CA LEU A 28 -24.91 -0.62 4.33
C LEU A 28 -23.45 -1.07 4.31
N PRO A 29 -22.86 -1.40 5.46
CA PRO A 29 -21.46 -1.77 5.54
C PRO A 29 -21.09 -2.88 4.57
N ARG A 30 -20.07 -2.60 3.75
CA ARG A 30 -19.53 -3.57 2.78
C ARG A 30 -18.09 -3.19 2.46
N PHE A 31 -17.24 -4.20 2.33
CA PHE A 31 -15.85 -3.99 1.95
C PHE A 31 -15.50 -5.01 0.85
N ASP A 32 -15.34 -4.53 -0.38
CA ASP A 32 -15.01 -5.35 -1.54
C ASP A 32 -13.66 -4.95 -2.12
N ILE A 33 -12.90 -5.97 -2.56
CA ILE A 33 -11.67 -5.77 -3.34
C ILE A 33 -11.92 -6.38 -4.72
N VAL A 34 -11.76 -5.57 -5.76
CA VAL A 34 -11.96 -5.98 -7.15
C VAL A 34 -10.69 -5.73 -7.96
N GLY A 35 -10.63 -6.20 -9.20
CA GLY A 35 -9.45 -6.09 -10.06
C GLY A 35 -8.69 -7.41 -10.15
N LEU A 36 -9.40 -8.54 -10.20
CA LEU A 36 -8.86 -9.91 -10.26
C LEU A 36 -7.92 -10.22 -9.07
N PRO A 37 -8.36 -10.00 -7.84
CA PRO A 37 -7.56 -10.34 -6.67
C PRO A 37 -7.56 -11.84 -6.43
N ASP A 38 -6.40 -12.41 -6.06
CA ASP A 38 -6.35 -13.79 -5.57
C ASP A 38 -6.83 -13.87 -4.11
N THR A 39 -6.80 -15.07 -3.53
CA THR A 39 -7.25 -15.27 -2.14
C THR A 39 -6.41 -14.45 -1.15
N ALA A 40 -5.08 -14.41 -1.33
CA ALA A 40 -4.21 -13.66 -0.44
C ALA A 40 -4.50 -12.15 -0.50
N VAL A 41 -4.79 -11.62 -1.69
CA VAL A 41 -5.20 -10.22 -1.85
C VAL A 41 -6.53 -9.95 -1.17
N LYS A 42 -7.52 -10.85 -1.34
CA LYS A 42 -8.83 -10.69 -0.69
C LYS A 42 -8.74 -10.70 0.83
N GLU A 43 -7.80 -11.46 1.39
CA GLU A 43 -7.55 -11.51 2.83
C GLU A 43 -7.03 -10.19 3.39
N SER A 44 -6.57 -9.27 2.53
CA SER A 44 -6.20 -7.92 2.95
C SER A 44 -7.31 -7.23 3.74
N ARG A 45 -8.59 -7.55 3.45
CA ARG A 45 -9.73 -6.97 4.16
C ARG A 45 -9.59 -7.15 5.67
N GLU A 46 -9.23 -8.35 6.11
CA GLU A 46 -9.12 -8.66 7.54
C GLU A 46 -7.89 -7.98 8.16
N ARG A 47 -6.75 -8.06 7.50
CA ARG A 47 -5.51 -7.47 8.02
C ARG A 47 -5.61 -5.95 8.12
N VAL A 48 -6.10 -5.31 7.07
CA VAL A 48 -6.23 -3.85 7.03
C VAL A 48 -7.27 -3.35 8.02
N HIS A 49 -8.40 -4.05 8.14
CA HIS A 49 -9.45 -3.70 9.11
C HIS A 49 -8.88 -3.67 10.53
N SER A 50 -8.18 -4.74 10.93
CA SER A 50 -7.57 -4.82 12.26
C SER A 50 -6.49 -3.75 12.46
N ALA A 51 -5.62 -3.57 11.47
CA ALA A 51 -4.52 -2.61 11.56
C ALA A 51 -5.03 -1.17 11.71
N ILE A 52 -6.07 -0.78 10.99
CA ILE A 52 -6.66 0.56 11.11
C ILE A 52 -7.18 0.80 12.52
N GLY A 53 -7.89 -0.17 13.09
CA GLY A 53 -8.35 -0.08 14.48
C GLY A 53 -7.20 0.03 15.47
N ASN A 54 -6.16 -0.75 15.30
CA ASN A 54 -4.98 -0.73 16.17
C ASN A 54 -4.13 0.53 16.00
N LEU A 55 -4.26 1.25 14.89
CA LEU A 55 -3.67 2.58 14.73
C LEU A 55 -4.45 3.68 15.44
N GLY A 56 -5.64 3.37 15.94
CA GLY A 56 -6.50 4.33 16.64
C GLY A 56 -7.52 5.02 15.75
N TYR A 57 -7.70 4.59 14.52
CA TYR A 57 -8.72 5.13 13.62
C TYR A 57 -9.98 4.26 13.66
N THR A 58 -11.12 4.89 13.40
CA THR A 58 -12.38 4.17 13.24
C THR A 58 -12.52 3.74 11.78
N PHE A 59 -12.70 2.43 11.57
CA PHE A 59 -12.89 1.90 10.22
C PHE A 59 -14.17 2.49 9.61
N PRO A 60 -14.15 2.89 8.32
CA PRO A 60 -15.32 3.49 7.67
C PRO A 60 -16.55 2.59 7.73
N ALA A 61 -17.69 3.16 8.10
CA ALA A 61 -18.93 2.40 8.37
C ALA A 61 -19.77 2.12 7.12
N GLY A 62 -19.50 2.74 5.99
CA GLY A 62 -20.30 2.61 4.78
C GLY A 62 -19.79 1.58 3.79
N VAL A 63 -20.06 1.85 2.53
CA VAL A 63 -19.60 1.02 1.41
C VAL A 63 -18.17 1.39 1.07
N LEU A 64 -17.28 0.41 1.12
CA LEU A 64 -15.89 0.56 0.79
C LEU A 64 -15.54 -0.36 -0.38
N VAL A 65 -15.08 0.22 -1.48
CA VAL A 65 -14.64 -0.53 -2.64
C VAL A 65 -13.19 -0.19 -2.94
N VAL A 66 -12.36 -1.23 -3.06
CA VAL A 66 -10.98 -1.13 -3.46
C VAL A 66 -10.84 -1.78 -4.83
N ASN A 67 -10.35 -1.03 -5.81
CA ASN A 67 -10.07 -1.56 -7.14
C ASN A 67 -8.58 -1.57 -7.40
N LEU A 68 -8.06 -2.71 -7.81
CA LEU A 68 -6.65 -2.86 -8.18
C LEU A 68 -6.53 -2.80 -9.70
N ALA A 69 -6.15 -1.65 -10.23
CA ALA A 69 -6.03 -1.43 -11.67
C ALA A 69 -4.60 -1.78 -12.16
N PRO A 70 -4.46 -2.38 -13.34
CA PRO A 70 -5.49 -2.66 -14.35
C PRO A 70 -6.36 -3.86 -13.98
N ALA A 71 -7.64 -3.80 -14.33
CA ALA A 71 -8.60 -4.82 -13.93
C ALA A 71 -8.47 -6.15 -14.70
N ASP A 72 -7.76 -6.15 -15.81
CA ASP A 72 -7.55 -7.32 -16.67
C ASP A 72 -6.34 -8.17 -16.27
N THR A 73 -5.55 -7.73 -15.30
CA THR A 73 -4.36 -8.43 -14.82
C THR A 73 -4.63 -9.01 -13.44
N LYS A 74 -4.33 -10.29 -13.24
CA LYS A 74 -4.49 -10.94 -11.96
C LYS A 74 -3.49 -10.40 -10.94
N LYS A 75 -3.97 -10.02 -9.75
CA LYS A 75 -3.13 -9.55 -8.64
C LYS A 75 -2.98 -10.67 -7.63
N SER A 76 -1.75 -10.88 -7.18
CA SER A 76 -1.41 -12.00 -6.29
C SER A 76 -0.57 -11.53 -5.12
N GLY A 77 -0.77 -12.18 -3.98
CA GLY A 77 0.02 -11.98 -2.78
C GLY A 77 -0.44 -10.82 -1.90
N PRO A 78 0.10 -10.75 -0.67
CA PRO A 78 -0.37 -9.77 0.33
C PRO A 78 0.28 -8.40 0.22
N LEU A 79 1.07 -8.14 -0.80
CA LEU A 79 1.89 -6.92 -0.92
C LEU A 79 1.07 -5.64 -1.09
N TYR A 80 -0.22 -5.74 -1.38
CA TYR A 80 -1.10 -4.58 -1.54
C TYR A 80 -1.72 -4.09 -0.23
N ASP A 81 -1.45 -4.77 0.89
CA ASP A 81 -2.00 -4.36 2.19
C ASP A 81 -1.68 -2.90 2.51
N LEU A 82 -0.43 -2.50 2.32
CA LEU A 82 0.00 -1.14 2.67
C LEU A 82 -0.70 -0.07 1.82
N PRO A 83 -0.70 -0.13 0.48
CA PRO A 83 -1.41 0.88 -0.29
C PRO A 83 -2.93 0.86 -0.04
N ILE A 84 -3.53 -0.29 0.22
CA ILE A 84 -4.96 -0.37 0.57
C ILE A 84 -5.22 0.37 1.89
N LEU A 85 -4.40 0.13 2.90
CA LEU A 85 -4.52 0.81 4.21
C LEU A 85 -4.42 2.32 4.04
N LEU A 86 -3.42 2.81 3.32
CA LEU A 86 -3.23 4.25 3.10
C LEU A 86 -4.42 4.85 2.35
N GLY A 87 -4.93 4.17 1.35
CA GLY A 87 -6.09 4.61 0.59
C GLY A 87 -7.35 4.72 1.44
N ILE A 88 -7.56 3.76 2.34
CA ILE A 88 -8.71 3.79 3.26
C ILE A 88 -8.57 4.92 4.28
N LEU A 89 -7.38 5.14 4.82
CA LEU A 89 -7.14 6.26 5.74
C LEU A 89 -7.43 7.60 5.05
N ALA A 90 -6.99 7.77 3.81
CA ALA A 90 -7.20 9.01 3.08
C ALA A 90 -8.65 9.18 2.65
N ALA A 91 -9.29 8.16 2.08
CA ALA A 91 -10.65 8.26 1.55
C ALA A 91 -11.73 8.13 2.62
N GLY A 92 -11.49 7.32 3.65
CA GLY A 92 -12.53 6.96 4.62
C GLY A 92 -12.34 7.51 6.02
N CYS A 93 -11.12 7.85 6.41
CA CYS A 93 -10.81 8.34 7.76
C CYS A 93 -10.42 9.81 7.79
N GLY A 94 -10.44 10.50 6.65
CA GLY A 94 -10.14 11.93 6.57
C GLY A 94 -8.68 12.29 6.86
N VAL A 95 -7.76 11.34 6.68
CA VAL A 95 -6.33 11.58 6.89
C VAL A 95 -5.74 12.19 5.63
N ASP A 96 -5.13 13.36 5.75
CA ASP A 96 -4.48 14.02 4.61
C ASP A 96 -3.07 13.45 4.44
N LEU A 97 -2.88 12.66 3.37
CA LEU A 97 -1.60 12.01 3.08
C LEU A 97 -1.07 12.49 1.72
N PRO A 98 0.16 13.02 1.68
CA PRO A 98 0.81 13.42 0.43
C PRO A 98 1.37 12.18 -0.28
N LEU A 99 0.59 11.58 -1.16
CA LEU A 99 0.91 10.32 -1.82
C LEU A 99 1.49 10.48 -3.22
N ALA A 100 1.46 11.70 -3.79
CA ALA A 100 1.91 11.96 -5.15
C ALA A 100 3.41 11.65 -5.33
N GLY A 101 3.77 11.03 -6.45
CA GLY A 101 5.16 10.71 -6.78
C GLY A 101 5.74 9.55 -5.98
N SER A 102 4.94 8.87 -5.19
CA SER A 102 5.37 7.77 -4.32
C SER A 102 4.63 6.48 -4.66
N ALA A 103 5.33 5.35 -4.52
CA ALA A 103 4.75 4.02 -4.61
C ALA A 103 4.92 3.31 -3.26
N PHE A 104 4.01 2.38 -2.96
CA PHE A 104 3.95 1.70 -1.67
C PHE A 104 3.71 0.22 -1.87
N VAL A 105 4.49 -0.62 -1.21
CA VAL A 105 4.29 -2.07 -1.19
C VAL A 105 4.57 -2.61 0.22
N GLY A 106 3.82 -3.61 0.63
CA GLY A 106 4.08 -4.27 1.91
C GLY A 106 2.88 -5.07 2.41
N GLU A 107 3.17 -6.19 3.04
CA GLU A 107 2.19 -6.94 3.81
C GLU A 107 2.09 -6.33 5.21
N ILE A 108 0.89 -6.30 5.79
CA ILE A 108 0.66 -5.73 7.11
C ILE A 108 0.16 -6.81 8.07
N SER A 109 0.77 -6.88 9.26
CA SER A 109 0.24 -7.68 10.34
C SER A 109 -0.94 -6.98 11.00
N LEU A 110 -1.70 -7.69 11.82
CA LEU A 110 -2.92 -7.15 12.45
C LEU A 110 -2.63 -5.94 13.35
N ASP A 111 -1.41 -5.82 13.86
CA ASP A 111 -1.00 -4.68 14.70
C ASP A 111 -0.36 -3.54 13.91
N GLY A 112 -0.29 -3.64 12.58
CA GLY A 112 0.22 -2.58 11.71
C GLY A 112 1.70 -2.67 11.38
N ARG A 113 2.43 -3.70 11.82
CA ARG A 113 3.81 -3.88 11.41
C ARG A 113 3.89 -4.36 9.97
N LEU A 114 4.92 -3.91 9.24
CA LEU A 114 5.16 -4.37 7.88
C LEU A 114 5.98 -5.67 7.91
N ARG A 115 5.52 -6.62 7.11
CA ARG A 115 6.21 -7.88 6.88
C ARG A 115 6.89 -7.84 5.52
N PRO A 116 8.04 -8.52 5.36
CA PRO A 116 8.74 -8.56 4.08
C PRO A 116 7.89 -9.21 3.00
N VAL A 117 8.12 -8.77 1.76
CA VAL A 117 7.47 -9.32 0.57
C VAL A 117 8.52 -9.79 -0.42
N ASN A 118 8.11 -10.65 -1.35
CA ASN A 118 9.00 -11.15 -2.40
C ASN A 118 9.05 -10.17 -3.56
N GLY A 119 10.19 -10.12 -4.25
CA GLY A 119 10.32 -9.39 -5.50
C GLY A 119 10.53 -7.90 -5.37
N VAL A 120 10.99 -7.42 -4.22
CA VAL A 120 11.18 -5.98 -3.97
C VAL A 120 12.17 -5.37 -4.95
N LEU A 121 13.27 -6.07 -5.30
CA LEU A 121 14.23 -5.56 -6.27
C LEU A 121 13.56 -5.21 -7.59
N SER A 122 12.74 -6.11 -8.13
CA SER A 122 12.00 -5.87 -9.38
C SER A 122 11.00 -4.73 -9.24
N MET A 123 10.32 -4.64 -8.10
CA MET A 123 9.33 -3.59 -7.87
C MET A 123 9.98 -2.21 -7.75
N VAL A 124 11.08 -2.10 -7.05
CA VAL A 124 11.81 -0.82 -6.92
C VAL A 124 12.39 -0.40 -8.27
N SER A 125 12.95 -1.35 -9.04
CA SER A 125 13.46 -1.08 -10.37
C SER A 125 12.37 -0.57 -11.31
N GLU A 126 11.19 -1.18 -11.27
CA GLU A 126 10.06 -0.75 -12.11
C GLU A 126 9.54 0.62 -11.68
N ALA A 127 9.46 0.88 -10.38
CA ALA A 127 9.04 2.19 -9.86
C ALA A 127 10.00 3.29 -10.33
N ALA A 128 11.31 3.04 -10.32
CA ALA A 128 12.30 3.98 -10.85
C ALA A 128 12.10 4.21 -12.35
N ARG A 129 11.86 3.13 -13.10
CA ARG A 129 11.63 3.21 -14.55
C ARG A 129 10.34 3.98 -14.87
N GLN A 130 9.30 3.88 -14.03
CA GLN A 130 8.05 4.60 -14.20
C GLN A 130 8.16 6.09 -13.81
N GLY A 131 9.27 6.52 -13.26
CA GLY A 131 9.49 7.92 -12.90
C GLY A 131 9.03 8.30 -11.50
N TYR A 132 8.75 7.34 -10.62
CA TYR A 132 8.42 7.65 -9.24
C TYR A 132 9.65 8.21 -8.51
N SER A 133 9.43 9.23 -7.69
CA SER A 133 10.49 9.84 -6.89
C SER A 133 10.86 9.01 -5.67
N ARG A 134 9.88 8.29 -5.12
CA ARG A 134 10.01 7.55 -3.87
C ARG A 134 9.26 6.23 -3.94
N ILE A 135 9.77 5.23 -3.21
CA ILE A 135 9.05 4.00 -2.94
C ILE A 135 9.23 3.63 -1.47
N TYR A 136 8.14 3.22 -0.84
CA TYR A 136 8.10 2.76 0.55
C TYR A 136 7.94 1.25 0.56
N ILE A 137 8.86 0.56 1.23
CA ILE A 137 8.97 -0.89 1.25
C ILE A 137 9.08 -1.39 2.70
N PRO A 138 8.82 -2.68 2.96
CA PRO A 138 9.06 -3.22 4.29
C PRO A 138 10.52 -3.09 4.71
N TYR A 139 10.75 -2.79 5.97
CA TYR A 139 12.10 -2.58 6.50
C TYR A 139 13.03 -3.78 6.22
N ASP A 140 12.51 -5.01 6.36
CA ASP A 140 13.29 -6.22 6.14
C ASP A 140 13.71 -6.43 4.68
N ASN A 141 13.14 -5.67 3.75
CA ASN A 141 13.54 -5.67 2.34
C ASN A 141 14.53 -4.54 2.00
N ALA A 142 15.02 -3.79 3.00
CA ALA A 142 15.86 -2.61 2.76
C ALA A 142 17.12 -2.94 1.94
N ALA A 143 17.78 -4.05 2.24
CA ALA A 143 19.03 -4.41 1.58
C ALA A 143 18.85 -4.61 0.08
N GLU A 144 17.80 -5.31 -0.36
CA GLU A 144 17.57 -5.51 -1.79
C GLU A 144 17.02 -4.26 -2.49
N GLY A 145 16.24 -3.44 -1.79
CA GLY A 145 15.71 -2.20 -2.36
C GLY A 145 16.75 -1.12 -2.55
N SER A 146 17.73 -1.05 -1.64
CA SER A 146 18.73 0.01 -1.62
C SER A 146 19.73 -0.03 -2.78
N VAL A 147 19.82 -1.15 -3.50
CA VAL A 147 20.76 -1.26 -4.63
C VAL A 147 20.28 -0.57 -5.89
N VAL A 148 19.01 -0.19 -5.95
CA VAL A 148 18.43 0.48 -7.13
C VAL A 148 18.71 1.97 -7.05
N GLN A 149 19.27 2.52 -8.13
CA GLN A 149 19.54 3.95 -8.23
C GLN A 149 18.42 4.69 -8.95
N GLY A 150 18.35 6.02 -8.74
CA GLY A 150 17.38 6.86 -9.42
C GLY A 150 16.04 7.01 -8.72
N ILE A 151 15.90 6.45 -7.53
CA ILE A 151 14.69 6.55 -6.72
C ILE A 151 15.08 6.54 -5.24
N GLU A 152 14.39 7.33 -4.42
CA GLU A 152 14.55 7.28 -2.98
C GLU A 152 13.76 6.09 -2.42
N VAL A 153 14.42 5.22 -1.67
CA VAL A 153 13.81 4.02 -1.09
C VAL A 153 13.69 4.23 0.41
N TYR A 154 12.48 4.09 0.93
CA TYR A 154 12.17 4.26 2.34
C TYR A 154 11.74 2.94 2.96
N PRO A 155 12.60 2.29 3.77
CA PRO A 155 12.21 1.12 4.54
C PRO A 155 11.27 1.52 5.68
N VAL A 156 10.20 0.76 5.86
CA VAL A 156 9.15 1.06 6.84
C VAL A 156 8.97 -0.13 7.77
N ARG A 157 8.99 0.12 9.08
CA ARG A 157 8.74 -0.92 10.09
C ARG A 157 7.27 -1.06 10.43
N THR A 158 6.57 0.06 10.58
CA THR A 158 5.16 0.07 10.98
C THR A 158 4.37 1.06 10.14
N ALA A 159 3.09 0.76 9.95
CA ALA A 159 2.18 1.69 9.30
C ALA A 159 2.06 3.00 10.09
N ARG A 160 2.16 2.94 11.41
CA ARG A 160 2.10 4.12 12.28
C ARG A 160 3.23 5.10 11.96
N GLU A 161 4.48 4.62 11.90
CA GLU A 161 5.61 5.51 11.60
C GLU A 161 5.50 6.12 10.20
N LEU A 162 4.96 5.36 9.24
CA LEU A 162 4.75 5.86 7.88
C LEU A 162 3.69 6.97 7.86
N VAL A 163 2.56 6.75 8.49
CA VAL A 163 1.48 7.76 8.55
C VAL A 163 1.97 9.01 9.26
N GLU A 164 2.71 8.88 10.34
CA GLU A 164 3.31 10.02 11.05
C GLU A 164 4.29 10.79 10.16
N ALA A 165 5.18 10.09 9.45
CA ALA A 165 6.13 10.73 8.54
C ALA A 165 5.43 11.45 7.40
N LEU A 166 4.44 10.83 6.77
CA LEU A 166 3.67 11.44 5.68
C LEU A 166 2.84 12.63 6.15
N SER A 167 2.41 12.63 7.40
CA SER A 167 1.61 13.72 7.99
C SER A 167 2.46 14.87 8.54
N GLY A 168 3.75 14.89 8.27
CA GLY A 168 4.65 15.96 8.70
C GLY A 168 5.31 15.74 10.05
N GLY A 169 5.24 14.53 10.61
CA GLY A 169 5.95 14.13 11.83
C GLY A 169 7.41 13.76 11.57
N ASN A 170 7.93 12.83 12.36
CA ASN A 170 9.32 12.39 12.22
C ASN A 170 9.57 11.78 10.84
N PRO A 171 10.52 12.31 10.06
CA PRO A 171 10.80 11.75 8.74
C PRO A 171 11.45 10.36 8.84
N LEU A 172 11.18 9.54 7.83
CA LEU A 172 11.83 8.23 7.71
C LEU A 172 13.19 8.39 7.02
N PRO A 173 14.23 7.70 7.48
CA PRO A 173 15.49 7.68 6.78
C PRO A 173 15.40 6.84 5.50
N THR A 174 16.15 7.25 4.47
CA THR A 174 16.30 6.44 3.26
C THR A 174 17.20 5.23 3.51
N ALA A 175 17.05 4.25 2.67
CA ALA A 175 17.89 3.05 2.71
C ALA A 175 19.32 3.35 2.26
#